data_74662d66cd76687413cae382fff5ec03
#
_entry.id   74662d66cd76687413cae382fff5ec03
#
_cell.length_a   1.000
_cell.length_b   1.000
_cell.length_c   1.000
_cell.angle_alpha   90.00
_cell.angle_beta   90.00
_cell.angle_gamma   90.00
#
_symmetry.space_group_name_H-M   'P 1'
#
loop_
_entity.id
_entity.type
_entity.pdbx_description
1 polymer ?
#
loop_
_entity_poly.entity_id
_entity_poly.type
_entity_poly.pdbx_seq_one_letter_code
_entity_poly.pdbx_strand_id
1 'polypeptide(L)'
;ALSSLHLIRNTQDSEQLTMSEIITKIDNTVTKYKMITAGDIIVAGVSGCADSMLLLNYIISVKSIFDIRIIVANVEHGIRGAESKNDTEFVRRFCEKNGVEFHCLEIDAVGGAKRAGIGVEEYSRNMRYEFFNSLGGTKIATAHNLSDNAETVIFRLARGTSLNGCRGIPPVRDNIIRPLIECSSDEIRDYCRENGIDFVVDSTNFDDKYTRNYIRNKLIHDFEHINPSFLTAFNRFISSANEDNDFLCEYALSEYKKCVDDNGIIISRLKSLDKSIQKRIVINYLKQHNLAVDELHLNEILSLCDRNGKRQIKGSFFAVSSNNYLKIASFAENERFCCKITEKKLLSRSQFLMNCELLTKKFDFYCDYDKIDGEIGIR
;
A
#
# COMPACT_ATOMS: atom_id res chain seq x y z
N ALA A 1 15.83 -8.27 25.26
CA ALA A 1 15.99 -8.81 23.89
C ALA A 1 17.20 -8.20 23.16
N LEU A 2 17.44 -6.88 23.22
CA LEU A 2 18.64 -6.23 22.61
C LEU A 2 19.96 -6.73 23.23
N SER A 3 19.98 -6.92 24.55
CA SER A 3 21.14 -7.47 25.27
C SER A 3 21.44 -8.91 24.91
N SER A 4 20.44 -9.69 24.49
CA SER A 4 20.59 -11.10 24.16
C SER A 4 21.21 -11.32 22.79
N LEU A 5 20.80 -10.57 21.75
CA LEU A 5 21.38 -10.66 20.39
C LEU A 5 22.86 -10.22 20.37
N HIS A 6 23.18 -9.11 21.03
CA HIS A 6 24.55 -8.61 21.16
C HIS A 6 25.44 -9.53 22.04
N LEU A 7 24.88 -10.04 23.16
CA LEU A 7 25.64 -10.96 24.06
C LEU A 7 25.88 -12.33 23.41
N ILE A 8 24.91 -12.91 22.72
CA ILE A 8 25.03 -14.26 22.16
C ILE A 8 26.04 -14.28 20.99
N ARG A 9 26.07 -13.24 20.14
CA ARG A 9 27.10 -13.14 19.08
C ARG A 9 28.50 -12.91 19.63
N ASN A 10 28.65 -12.12 20.71
CA ASN A 10 29.94 -11.86 21.35
C ASN A 10 30.50 -13.07 22.13
N THR A 11 29.72 -14.11 22.43
CA THR A 11 30.18 -15.30 23.16
C THR A 11 30.56 -16.46 22.29
N GLN A 12 30.21 -16.45 20.98
CA GLN A 12 30.56 -17.55 20.08
C GLN A 12 31.88 -17.36 19.30
N ASP A 13 32.38 -16.13 19.18
CA ASP A 13 33.66 -15.85 18.51
C ASP A 13 34.56 -14.97 19.40
N SER A 14 35.48 -15.60 20.11
CA SER A 14 36.50 -14.93 20.93
C SER A 14 37.71 -14.42 20.11
N GLU A 15 37.55 -14.21 18.81
CA GLU A 15 38.57 -13.54 17.96
C GLU A 15 37.88 -12.35 17.24
N GLN A 16 38.21 -11.16 17.72
CA GLN A 16 38.12 -9.83 17.12
C GLN A 16 37.40 -9.75 15.74
N LEU A 17 36.10 -9.83 15.72
CA LEU A 17 35.29 -9.30 14.64
C LEU A 17 34.49 -8.12 15.20
N THR A 18 34.94 -6.91 14.86
CA THR A 18 34.07 -5.72 14.94
C THR A 18 32.80 -6.05 14.16
N MET A 19 31.68 -6.18 14.85
CA MET A 19 30.38 -6.46 14.23
C MET A 19 30.18 -5.42 13.14
N SER A 20 29.97 -5.86 11.89
CA SER A 20 29.79 -4.96 10.76
C SER A 20 28.62 -4.00 11.05
N GLU A 21 28.81 -2.73 10.74
CA GLU A 21 27.84 -1.66 10.99
C GLU A 21 26.45 -1.98 10.39
N ILE A 22 26.42 -2.63 9.22
CA ILE A 22 25.17 -3.01 8.55
C ILE A 22 24.42 -4.11 9.31
N ILE A 23 25.11 -5.11 9.88
CA ILE A 23 24.46 -6.16 10.68
C ILE A 23 23.88 -5.58 11.95
N THR A 24 24.60 -4.65 12.60
CA THR A 24 24.09 -3.90 13.75
C THR A 24 22.81 -3.12 13.38
N LYS A 25 22.80 -2.48 12.23
CA LYS A 25 21.63 -1.74 11.70
C LYS A 25 20.44 -2.68 11.47
N ILE A 26 20.66 -3.87 10.90
CA ILE A 26 19.61 -4.87 10.69
C ILE A 26 19.09 -5.41 12.03
N ASP A 27 19.98 -5.77 12.98
CA ASP A 27 19.60 -6.24 14.32
C ASP A 27 18.73 -5.21 15.07
N ASN A 28 19.12 -3.92 15.00
CA ASN A 28 18.36 -2.83 15.58
C ASN A 28 16.98 -2.70 14.94
N THR A 29 16.89 -2.80 13.61
CA THR A 29 15.63 -2.75 12.86
C THR A 29 14.71 -3.91 13.24
N VAL A 30 15.23 -5.14 13.23
CA VAL A 30 14.48 -6.35 13.60
C VAL A 30 13.95 -6.26 15.03
N THR A 31 14.75 -5.76 15.95
CA THR A 31 14.38 -5.60 17.37
C THR A 31 13.36 -4.47 17.57
N LYS A 32 13.62 -3.30 17.00
CA LYS A 32 12.75 -2.11 17.09
C LYS A 32 11.32 -2.43 16.67
N TYR A 33 11.19 -3.16 15.56
CA TYR A 33 9.88 -3.50 14.98
C TYR A 33 9.39 -4.90 15.37
N LYS A 34 10.09 -5.62 16.26
CA LYS A 34 9.72 -6.97 16.72
C LYS A 34 9.41 -7.92 15.56
N MET A 35 10.27 -7.91 14.53
CA MET A 35 10.01 -8.60 13.27
C MET A 35 10.07 -10.13 13.39
N ILE A 36 10.96 -10.65 14.21
CA ILE A 36 11.19 -12.09 14.39
C ILE A 36 10.94 -12.47 15.85
N THR A 37 10.23 -13.56 16.06
CA THR A 37 9.95 -14.17 17.36
C THR A 37 10.37 -15.63 17.37
N ALA A 38 10.65 -16.17 18.55
CA ALA A 38 11.03 -17.58 18.69
C ALA A 38 9.93 -18.51 18.14
N GLY A 39 10.34 -19.51 17.37
CA GLY A 39 9.45 -20.47 16.74
C GLY A 39 8.78 -20.00 15.45
N ASP A 40 9.11 -18.82 14.92
CA ASP A 40 8.56 -18.36 13.65
C ASP A 40 8.96 -19.28 12.47
N ILE A 41 8.05 -19.44 11.52
CA ILE A 41 8.32 -20.02 10.20
C ILE A 41 8.42 -18.84 9.22
N ILE A 42 9.64 -18.55 8.74
CA ILE A 42 9.90 -17.40 7.88
C ILE A 42 9.97 -17.85 6.42
N VAL A 43 9.04 -17.34 5.59
CA VAL A 43 9.12 -17.44 4.12
C VAL A 43 9.95 -16.28 3.63
N ALA A 44 11.16 -16.52 3.15
CA ALA A 44 12.05 -15.53 2.60
C ALA A 44 11.90 -15.44 1.08
N GLY A 45 11.46 -14.28 0.56
CA GLY A 45 11.42 -14.01 -0.88
C GLY A 45 12.82 -13.70 -1.41
N VAL A 46 13.42 -14.63 -2.17
CA VAL A 46 14.81 -14.53 -2.64
C VAL A 46 14.86 -14.60 -4.16
N SER A 47 15.36 -13.53 -4.80
CA SER A 47 15.53 -13.44 -6.25
C SER A 47 16.97 -13.73 -6.73
N GLY A 48 17.94 -13.80 -5.81
CA GLY A 48 19.36 -13.93 -6.12
C GLY A 48 20.14 -12.61 -6.16
N CYS A 49 19.46 -11.45 -6.16
CA CYS A 49 20.13 -10.14 -6.08
C CYS A 49 20.81 -9.92 -4.70
N ALA A 50 21.73 -8.96 -4.62
CA ALA A 50 22.48 -8.64 -3.40
C ALA A 50 21.56 -8.47 -2.17
N ASP A 51 20.47 -7.69 -2.29
CA ASP A 51 19.56 -7.44 -1.20
C ASP A 51 18.93 -8.73 -0.68
N SER A 52 18.45 -9.59 -1.57
CA SER A 52 17.79 -10.85 -1.20
C SER A 52 18.76 -11.89 -0.67
N MET A 53 20.02 -11.90 -1.15
CA MET A 53 21.06 -12.78 -0.65
C MET A 53 21.55 -12.35 0.73
N LEU A 54 21.71 -11.03 0.99
CA LEU A 54 22.01 -10.53 2.33
C LEU A 54 20.87 -10.86 3.30
N LEU A 55 19.61 -10.64 2.90
CA LEU A 55 18.46 -11.00 3.73
C LEU A 55 18.49 -12.49 4.12
N LEU A 56 18.72 -13.37 3.16
CA LEU A 56 18.78 -14.82 3.40
C LEU A 56 19.93 -15.18 4.34
N ASN A 57 21.15 -14.64 4.09
CA ASN A 57 22.30 -14.87 4.98
C ASN A 57 22.02 -14.38 6.40
N TYR A 58 21.41 -13.20 6.56
CA TYR A 58 21.02 -12.69 7.87
C TYR A 58 20.04 -13.62 8.58
N ILE A 59 18.97 -14.05 7.90
CA ILE A 59 17.97 -14.94 8.52
C ILE A 59 18.59 -16.29 8.91
N ILE A 60 19.49 -16.84 8.09
CA ILE A 60 20.25 -18.05 8.42
C ILE A 60 21.11 -17.83 9.67
N SER A 61 21.81 -16.70 9.78
CA SER A 61 22.67 -16.40 10.94
C SER A 61 21.95 -16.28 12.27
N VAL A 62 20.66 -15.92 12.26
CA VAL A 62 19.83 -15.82 13.47
C VAL A 62 18.94 -17.04 13.70
N LYS A 63 19.01 -18.05 12.81
CA LYS A 63 18.16 -19.25 12.84
C LYS A 63 18.16 -19.96 14.21
N SER A 64 19.33 -20.24 14.74
CA SER A 64 19.48 -20.93 16.03
C SER A 64 19.16 -20.03 17.23
N ILE A 65 19.34 -18.70 17.08
CA ILE A 65 19.07 -17.73 18.16
C ILE A 65 17.56 -17.64 18.44
N PHE A 66 16.76 -17.64 17.39
CA PHE A 66 15.29 -17.54 17.51
C PHE A 66 14.56 -18.87 17.32
N ASP A 67 15.30 -19.98 17.14
CA ASP A 67 14.69 -21.31 16.86
C ASP A 67 13.66 -21.24 15.71
N ILE A 68 14.04 -20.62 14.59
CA ILE A 68 13.16 -20.39 13.44
C ILE A 68 13.35 -21.44 12.34
N ARG A 69 12.26 -21.75 11.62
CA ARG A 69 12.30 -22.50 10.36
C ARG A 69 12.32 -21.50 9.20
N ILE A 70 13.15 -21.78 8.19
CA ILE A 70 13.32 -20.94 7.01
C ILE A 70 12.83 -21.70 5.78
N ILE A 71 11.97 -21.04 4.99
CA ILE A 71 11.51 -21.52 3.68
C ILE A 71 11.89 -20.42 2.67
N VAL A 72 12.71 -20.77 1.68
CA VAL A 72 13.04 -19.84 0.60
C VAL A 72 12.03 -19.97 -0.51
N ALA A 73 11.44 -18.84 -0.91
CA ALA A 73 10.50 -18.71 -2.00
C ALA A 73 11.09 -17.87 -3.14
N ASN A 74 11.33 -18.50 -4.28
CA ASN A 74 11.78 -17.85 -5.51
C ASN A 74 10.63 -17.78 -6.51
N VAL A 75 10.53 -16.69 -7.29
CA VAL A 75 9.54 -16.54 -8.36
C VAL A 75 10.26 -16.23 -9.66
N GLU A 76 10.15 -17.16 -10.61
CA GLU A 76 10.62 -17.00 -11.98
C GLU A 76 9.51 -16.39 -12.83
N HIS A 77 9.75 -15.21 -13.40
CA HIS A 77 8.71 -14.39 -14.06
C HIS A 77 8.52 -14.68 -15.55
N GLY A 78 9.33 -15.57 -16.17
CA GLY A 78 9.27 -15.91 -17.59
C GLY A 78 9.67 -14.79 -18.54
N ILE A 79 10.33 -13.72 -18.02
CA ILE A 79 10.60 -12.52 -18.84
C ILE A 79 11.96 -12.61 -19.54
N ARG A 80 13.00 -13.16 -18.88
CA ARG A 80 14.40 -13.18 -19.37
C ARG A 80 14.87 -14.54 -19.88
N GLY A 81 13.96 -15.51 -20.01
CA GLY A 81 14.28 -16.85 -20.54
C GLY A 81 15.37 -17.58 -19.76
N ALA A 82 16.53 -17.87 -20.39
CA ALA A 82 17.60 -18.65 -19.77
C ALA A 82 18.28 -17.95 -18.59
N GLU A 83 18.39 -16.62 -18.58
CA GLU A 83 18.97 -15.86 -17.47
C GLU A 83 18.17 -16.04 -16.18
N SER A 84 16.84 -15.88 -16.22
CA SER A 84 15.99 -16.08 -15.05
C SER A 84 16.12 -17.49 -14.46
N LYS A 85 16.29 -18.51 -15.33
CA LYS A 85 16.49 -19.90 -14.87
C LYS A 85 17.84 -20.08 -14.18
N ASN A 86 18.87 -19.44 -14.68
CA ASN A 86 20.20 -19.46 -14.05
C ASN A 86 20.17 -18.79 -12.68
N ASP A 87 19.45 -17.68 -12.55
CA ASP A 87 19.27 -16.97 -11.26
C ASP A 87 18.54 -17.86 -10.25
N THR A 88 17.47 -18.55 -10.69
CA THR A 88 16.73 -19.51 -9.86
C THR A 88 17.62 -20.66 -9.43
N GLU A 89 18.41 -21.21 -10.32
CA GLU A 89 19.34 -22.31 -10.05
C GLU A 89 20.46 -21.91 -9.09
N PHE A 90 20.97 -20.67 -9.21
CA PHE A 90 21.92 -20.09 -8.26
C PHE A 90 21.36 -20.09 -6.83
N VAL A 91 20.13 -19.59 -6.65
CA VAL A 91 19.48 -19.56 -5.33
C VAL A 91 19.21 -21.00 -4.81
N ARG A 92 18.78 -21.92 -5.68
CA ARG A 92 18.57 -23.33 -5.33
C ARG A 92 19.82 -23.98 -4.74
N ARG A 93 20.96 -23.85 -5.46
CA ARG A 93 22.28 -24.40 -5.01
C ARG A 93 22.71 -23.78 -3.68
N PHE A 94 22.48 -22.50 -3.50
CA PHE A 94 22.77 -21.84 -2.23
C PHE A 94 21.94 -22.44 -1.09
N CYS A 95 20.66 -22.69 -1.30
CA CYS A 95 19.78 -23.30 -0.31
C CYS A 95 20.19 -24.75 0.00
N GLU A 96 20.51 -25.55 -1.01
CA GLU A 96 21.00 -26.93 -0.84
C GLU A 96 22.28 -26.97 0.00
N LYS A 97 23.26 -26.10 -0.29
CA LYS A 97 24.52 -26.00 0.45
C LYS A 97 24.30 -25.64 1.93
N ASN A 98 23.27 -24.83 2.24
CA ASN A 98 22.99 -24.35 3.60
C ASN A 98 21.87 -25.16 4.31
N GLY A 99 21.36 -26.22 3.71
CA GLY A 99 20.28 -27.04 4.31
C GLY A 99 18.99 -26.25 4.55
N VAL A 100 18.63 -25.36 3.62
CA VAL A 100 17.42 -24.52 3.68
C VAL A 100 16.40 -25.02 2.66
N GLU A 101 15.16 -25.15 3.08
CA GLU A 101 14.05 -25.53 2.22
C GLU A 101 13.82 -24.50 1.10
N PHE A 102 13.69 -24.96 -0.15
CA PHE A 102 13.57 -24.10 -1.34
C PHE A 102 12.33 -24.46 -2.15
N HIS A 103 11.54 -23.45 -2.49
CA HIS A 103 10.41 -23.53 -3.40
C HIS A 103 10.51 -22.50 -4.50
N CYS A 104 10.13 -22.88 -5.72
CA CYS A 104 10.09 -22.00 -6.88
C CYS A 104 8.71 -22.02 -7.52
N LEU A 105 8.21 -20.84 -7.88
CA LEU A 105 7.02 -20.65 -8.71
C LEU A 105 7.45 -20.07 -10.07
N GLU A 106 7.12 -20.74 -11.16
CA GLU A 106 7.27 -20.20 -12.50
C GLU A 106 5.94 -19.58 -12.97
N ILE A 107 5.98 -18.34 -13.46
CA ILE A 107 4.80 -17.62 -13.95
C ILE A 107 5.03 -17.05 -15.35
N ASP A 108 3.98 -17.08 -16.17
CA ASP A 108 3.90 -16.29 -17.40
C ASP A 108 3.40 -14.88 -17.05
N ALA A 109 4.32 -13.99 -16.65
CA ALA A 109 3.98 -12.67 -16.17
C ALA A 109 3.28 -11.81 -17.24
N VAL A 110 3.73 -11.88 -18.50
CA VAL A 110 3.18 -11.07 -19.59
C VAL A 110 1.81 -11.58 -20.03
N GLY A 111 1.68 -12.89 -20.30
CA GLY A 111 0.41 -13.48 -20.70
C GLY A 111 -0.62 -13.46 -19.58
N GLY A 112 -0.19 -13.70 -18.33
CA GLY A 112 -1.05 -13.64 -17.17
C GLY A 112 -1.62 -12.24 -16.91
N ALA A 113 -0.80 -11.21 -16.98
CA ALA A 113 -1.21 -9.82 -16.86
C ALA A 113 -2.24 -9.42 -17.92
N LYS A 114 -2.00 -9.83 -19.17
CA LYS A 114 -2.92 -9.60 -20.30
C LYS A 114 -4.28 -10.29 -20.07
N ARG A 115 -4.28 -11.53 -19.59
CA ARG A 115 -5.53 -12.26 -19.25
C ARG A 115 -6.30 -11.63 -18.10
N ALA A 116 -5.56 -11.11 -17.09
CA ALA A 116 -6.15 -10.47 -15.92
C ALA A 116 -6.55 -9.00 -16.16
N GLY A 117 -6.15 -8.37 -17.27
CA GLY A 117 -6.45 -6.97 -17.58
C GLY A 117 -5.75 -5.95 -16.66
N ILE A 118 -4.58 -6.32 -16.10
CA ILE A 118 -3.78 -5.48 -15.19
C ILE A 118 -2.34 -5.35 -15.67
N GLY A 119 -1.57 -4.46 -15.03
CA GLY A 119 -0.16 -4.28 -15.36
C GLY A 119 0.70 -5.51 -15.01
N VAL A 120 1.78 -5.75 -15.79
CA VAL A 120 2.70 -6.89 -15.56
C VAL A 120 3.32 -6.85 -14.16
N GLU A 121 3.69 -5.66 -13.67
CA GLU A 121 4.25 -5.49 -12.31
C GLU A 121 3.22 -5.86 -11.24
N GLU A 122 1.97 -5.40 -11.41
CA GLU A 122 0.87 -5.70 -10.49
C GLU A 122 0.54 -7.19 -10.47
N TYR A 123 0.43 -7.81 -11.64
CA TYR A 123 0.20 -9.25 -11.77
C TYR A 123 1.31 -10.05 -11.07
N SER A 124 2.57 -9.75 -11.40
CA SER A 124 3.74 -10.42 -10.83
C SER A 124 3.79 -10.26 -9.31
N ARG A 125 3.44 -9.08 -8.80
CA ARG A 125 3.35 -8.81 -7.38
C ARG A 125 2.27 -9.65 -6.70
N ASN A 126 1.07 -9.73 -7.27
CA ASN A 126 -0.05 -10.50 -6.72
C ASN A 126 0.30 -11.99 -6.64
N MET A 127 0.78 -12.57 -7.75
CA MET A 127 1.22 -13.96 -7.82
C MET A 127 2.32 -14.29 -6.80
N ARG A 128 3.29 -13.36 -6.63
CA ARG A 128 4.36 -13.52 -5.66
C ARG A 128 3.83 -13.62 -4.23
N TYR A 129 2.97 -12.72 -3.80
CA TYR A 129 2.44 -12.73 -2.44
C TYR A 129 1.45 -13.89 -2.21
N GLU A 130 0.67 -14.27 -3.21
CA GLU A 130 -0.17 -15.47 -3.16
C GLU A 130 0.67 -16.72 -2.94
N PHE A 131 1.75 -16.88 -3.70
CA PHE A 131 2.69 -17.97 -3.53
C PHE A 131 3.36 -17.96 -2.15
N PHE A 132 3.86 -16.83 -1.69
CA PHE A 132 4.48 -16.73 -0.37
C PHE A 132 3.52 -17.12 0.75
N ASN A 133 2.26 -16.69 0.67
CA ASN A 133 1.23 -17.05 1.64
C ASN A 133 0.88 -18.56 1.59
N SER A 134 0.94 -19.19 0.42
CA SER A 134 0.62 -20.61 0.26
C SER A 134 1.61 -21.56 0.95
N LEU A 135 2.83 -21.08 1.26
CA LEU A 135 3.88 -21.87 1.91
C LEU A 135 3.71 -21.99 3.43
N GLY A 136 2.66 -21.41 4.01
CA GLY A 136 2.29 -21.63 5.41
C GLY A 136 3.23 -21.02 6.45
N GLY A 137 4.00 -19.98 6.09
CA GLY A 137 4.86 -19.26 7.03
C GLY A 137 4.08 -18.34 7.97
N THR A 138 4.59 -18.18 9.19
CA THR A 138 4.08 -17.17 10.14
C THR A 138 4.48 -15.76 9.74
N LYS A 139 5.65 -15.63 9.08
CA LYS A 139 6.21 -14.37 8.58
C LYS A 139 6.67 -14.52 7.13
N ILE A 140 6.56 -13.44 6.38
CA ILE A 140 7.12 -13.30 5.02
C ILE A 140 8.20 -12.23 5.08
N ALA A 141 9.45 -12.59 4.82
CA ALA A 141 10.58 -11.66 4.77
C ALA A 141 10.85 -11.23 3.33
N THR A 142 10.92 -9.91 3.10
CA THR A 142 11.25 -9.33 1.80
C THR A 142 12.43 -8.37 1.92
N ALA A 143 13.28 -8.31 0.89
CA ALA A 143 14.52 -7.57 0.88
C ALA A 143 14.38 -6.08 0.48
N HIS A 144 13.21 -5.46 0.75
CA HIS A 144 13.06 -4.02 0.52
C HIS A 144 14.02 -3.25 1.43
N ASN A 145 14.68 -2.27 0.86
CA ASN A 145 15.75 -1.50 1.48
C ASN A 145 15.43 0.01 1.52
N LEU A 146 16.36 0.82 2.01
CA LEU A 146 16.20 2.26 2.15
C LEU A 146 16.08 2.97 0.79
N SER A 147 16.82 2.51 -0.23
CA SER A 147 16.73 3.06 -1.58
C SER A 147 15.36 2.81 -2.20
N ASP A 148 14.80 1.60 -2.05
CA ASP A 148 13.43 1.27 -2.49
C ASP A 148 12.38 2.14 -1.78
N ASN A 149 12.62 2.45 -0.50
CA ASN A 149 11.74 3.32 0.28
C ASN A 149 11.75 4.74 -0.28
N ALA A 150 12.93 5.29 -0.56
CA ALA A 150 13.09 6.61 -1.17
C ALA A 150 12.44 6.67 -2.57
N GLU A 151 12.71 5.68 -3.44
CA GLU A 151 12.06 5.56 -4.75
C GLU A 151 10.54 5.59 -4.65
N THR A 152 9.98 4.83 -3.70
CA THR A 152 8.53 4.75 -3.51
C THR A 152 7.94 6.09 -3.09
N VAL A 153 8.59 6.82 -2.19
CA VAL A 153 8.10 8.12 -1.74
C VAL A 153 8.24 9.17 -2.84
N ILE A 154 9.37 9.24 -3.54
CA ILE A 154 9.59 10.15 -4.67
C ILE A 154 8.56 9.88 -5.77
N PHE A 155 8.33 8.61 -6.13
CA PHE A 155 7.32 8.23 -7.12
C PHE A 155 5.91 8.71 -6.73
N ARG A 156 5.53 8.56 -5.45
CA ARG A 156 4.23 9.02 -4.95
C ARG A 156 4.12 10.54 -4.93
N LEU A 157 5.20 11.26 -4.54
CA LEU A 157 5.27 12.71 -4.58
C LEU A 157 5.08 13.24 -6.00
N ALA A 158 5.75 12.66 -6.99
CA ALA A 158 5.62 13.03 -8.39
C ALA A 158 4.19 12.85 -8.95
N ARG A 159 3.42 11.91 -8.39
CA ARG A 159 2.02 11.66 -8.78
C ARG A 159 0.99 12.46 -7.97
N GLY A 160 1.43 13.26 -7.02
CA GLY A 160 0.57 13.93 -6.06
C GLY A 160 0.10 12.97 -4.97
N THR A 161 0.54 13.21 -3.75
CA THR A 161 0.15 12.40 -2.59
C THR A 161 -0.06 13.25 -1.36
N SER A 162 -0.82 12.74 -0.40
CA SER A 162 -0.96 13.31 0.93
C SER A 162 0.16 12.80 1.86
N LEU A 163 0.19 13.33 3.10
CA LEU A 163 1.13 12.88 4.14
C LEU A 163 1.14 11.36 4.31
N ASN A 164 -0.02 10.71 4.19
CA ASN A 164 -0.11 9.25 4.27
C ASN A 164 0.67 8.53 3.16
N GLY A 165 0.79 9.11 1.96
CA GLY A 165 1.62 8.55 0.88
C GLY A 165 3.12 8.74 1.09
N CYS A 166 3.52 9.72 1.91
CA CYS A 166 4.92 9.94 2.28
C CYS A 166 5.44 8.91 3.30
N ARG A 167 4.59 8.04 3.84
CA ARG A 167 4.99 6.99 4.79
C ARG A 167 6.01 5.98 4.23
N GLY A 168 6.15 5.94 2.92
CA GLY A 168 7.05 4.98 2.28
C GLY A 168 6.57 3.53 2.37
N ILE A 169 7.55 2.63 2.48
CA ILE A 169 7.33 1.19 2.65
C ILE A 169 7.37 0.89 4.15
N PRO A 170 6.29 0.39 4.77
CA PRO A 170 6.30 0.11 6.19
C PRO A 170 7.26 -1.04 6.52
N PRO A 171 8.05 -0.93 7.62
CA PRO A 171 8.96 -2.00 8.06
C PRO A 171 8.24 -3.32 8.32
N VAL A 172 7.04 -3.25 8.88
CA VAL A 172 6.14 -4.40 9.11
C VAL A 172 4.76 -4.06 8.57
N ARG A 173 4.14 -5.00 7.84
CA ARG A 173 2.75 -4.91 7.40
C ARG A 173 2.13 -6.29 7.45
N ASP A 174 1.14 -6.48 8.31
CA ASP A 174 0.53 -7.77 8.59
C ASP A 174 1.62 -8.80 8.99
N ASN A 175 1.79 -9.88 8.25
CA ASN A 175 2.85 -10.86 8.44
C ASN A 175 4.13 -10.59 7.61
N ILE A 176 4.19 -9.47 6.87
CA ILE A 176 5.34 -9.13 6.03
C ILE A 176 6.34 -8.29 6.82
N ILE A 177 7.59 -8.74 6.87
CA ILE A 177 8.71 -8.08 7.53
C ILE A 177 9.79 -7.65 6.52
N ARG A 178 10.52 -6.57 6.83
CA ARG A 178 11.55 -5.98 5.95
C ARG A 178 12.79 -5.61 6.76
N PRO A 179 13.62 -6.61 7.09
CA PRO A 179 14.80 -6.41 7.93
C PRO A 179 15.79 -5.37 7.38
N LEU A 180 15.88 -5.22 6.04
CA LEU A 180 16.83 -4.35 5.36
C LEU A 180 16.32 -2.93 5.11
N ILE A 181 15.12 -2.56 5.61
CA ILE A 181 14.45 -1.30 5.23
C ILE A 181 15.25 -0.03 5.61
N GLU A 182 16.15 -0.12 6.56
CA GLU A 182 17.01 0.99 7.00
C GLU A 182 18.42 0.96 6.36
N CYS A 183 18.76 -0.08 5.55
CA CYS A 183 20.03 -0.21 4.85
C CYS A 183 19.92 0.30 3.41
N SER A 184 20.93 1.01 2.90
CA SER A 184 20.97 1.42 1.49
C SER A 184 21.43 0.27 0.58
N SER A 185 21.09 0.36 -0.71
CA SER A 185 21.53 -0.64 -1.71
C SER A 185 23.06 -0.70 -1.85
N ASP A 186 23.75 0.42 -1.63
CA ASP A 186 25.22 0.47 -1.71
C ASP A 186 25.85 -0.22 -0.50
N GLU A 187 25.41 0.11 0.73
CA GLU A 187 25.86 -0.59 1.94
C GLU A 187 25.67 -2.11 1.82
N ILE A 188 24.54 -2.55 1.26
CA ILE A 188 24.24 -3.97 1.05
C ILE A 188 25.23 -4.60 0.07
N ARG A 189 25.45 -3.96 -1.09
CA ARG A 189 26.38 -4.48 -2.11
C ARG A 189 27.80 -4.54 -1.63
N ASP A 190 28.25 -3.51 -0.94
CA ASP A 190 29.62 -3.46 -0.40
C ASP A 190 29.83 -4.53 0.65
N TYR A 191 28.86 -4.69 1.58
CA TYR A 191 28.92 -5.78 2.55
C TYR A 191 28.94 -7.16 1.90
N CYS A 192 28.12 -7.42 0.88
CA CYS A 192 28.14 -8.69 0.17
C CYS A 192 29.51 -8.97 -0.47
N ARG A 193 30.14 -7.97 -1.10
CA ARG A 193 31.47 -8.11 -1.71
C ARG A 193 32.55 -8.39 -0.67
N GLU A 194 32.55 -7.62 0.42
CA GLU A 194 33.54 -7.75 1.50
C GLU A 194 33.47 -9.10 2.21
N ASN A 195 32.28 -9.67 2.33
CA ASN A 195 32.04 -10.93 3.04
C ASN A 195 31.89 -12.15 2.11
N GLY A 196 32.18 -12.02 0.83
CA GLY A 196 32.11 -13.12 -0.14
C GLY A 196 30.71 -13.72 -0.30
N ILE A 197 29.66 -12.90 -0.15
CA ILE A 197 28.29 -13.31 -0.42
C ILE A 197 28.05 -13.13 -1.92
N ASP A 198 28.01 -14.24 -2.64
CA ASP A 198 27.71 -14.23 -4.07
C ASP A 198 26.27 -13.76 -4.34
N PHE A 199 26.09 -13.01 -5.43
CA PHE A 199 24.79 -12.54 -5.89
C PHE A 199 24.75 -12.33 -7.40
N VAL A 200 23.57 -12.32 -7.98
CA VAL A 200 23.33 -12.08 -9.40
C VAL A 200 23.01 -10.61 -9.63
N VAL A 201 23.53 -10.05 -10.71
CA VAL A 201 23.22 -8.68 -11.16
C VAL A 201 22.16 -8.75 -12.27
N ASP A 202 20.98 -8.19 -12.01
CA ASP A 202 19.90 -8.13 -12.99
C ASP A 202 20.19 -7.07 -14.06
N SER A 203 20.33 -7.48 -15.31
CA SER A 203 20.60 -6.61 -16.46
C SER A 203 19.48 -5.59 -16.72
N THR A 204 18.24 -5.86 -16.32
CA THR A 204 17.08 -4.96 -16.52
C THR A 204 17.09 -3.75 -15.61
N ASN A 205 17.92 -3.72 -14.56
CA ASN A 205 18.04 -2.56 -13.66
C ASN A 205 18.56 -1.29 -14.35
N PHE A 206 19.16 -1.40 -15.52
CA PHE A 206 19.73 -0.29 -16.29
C PHE A 206 18.77 0.29 -17.34
N ASP A 207 17.54 -0.23 -17.49
CA ASP A 207 16.57 0.28 -18.47
C ASP A 207 15.73 1.43 -17.86
N ASP A 208 16.11 2.67 -18.20
CA ASP A 208 15.47 3.91 -17.73
C ASP A 208 14.05 4.14 -18.29
N LYS A 209 13.54 3.26 -19.17
CA LYS A 209 12.14 3.33 -19.65
C LYS A 209 11.13 3.13 -18.52
N TYR A 210 11.53 2.46 -17.47
CA TYR A 210 10.67 2.27 -16.30
C TYR A 210 10.85 3.44 -15.33
N THR A 211 9.77 4.07 -14.92
CA THR A 211 9.78 5.25 -14.02
C THR A 211 10.58 5.01 -12.74
N ARG A 212 10.53 3.82 -12.16
CA ARG A 212 11.31 3.49 -10.96
C ARG A 212 12.80 3.46 -11.24
N ASN A 213 13.21 2.85 -12.37
CA ASN A 213 14.61 2.84 -12.77
C ASN A 213 15.13 4.26 -13.02
N TYR A 214 14.31 5.13 -13.65
CA TYR A 214 14.64 6.54 -13.83
C TYR A 214 14.85 7.26 -12.49
N ILE A 215 13.95 7.03 -11.50
CA ILE A 215 14.10 7.61 -10.17
C ILE A 215 15.38 7.10 -9.51
N ARG A 216 15.65 5.80 -9.56
CA ARG A 216 16.85 5.16 -9.00
C ARG A 216 18.12 5.68 -9.65
N ASN A 217 18.20 5.58 -10.99
CA ASN A 217 19.44 5.79 -11.74
C ASN A 217 19.74 7.27 -12.02
N LYS A 218 18.75 8.17 -11.89
CA LYS A 218 18.92 9.61 -12.20
C LYS A 218 18.56 10.49 -11.00
N LEU A 219 17.28 10.51 -10.59
CA LEU A 219 16.83 11.48 -9.59
C LEU A 219 17.50 11.30 -8.23
N ILE A 220 17.68 10.09 -7.75
CA ILE A 220 18.37 9.84 -6.48
C ILE A 220 19.82 10.30 -6.59
N HIS A 221 20.53 9.98 -7.67
CA HIS A 221 21.89 10.46 -7.90
C HIS A 221 22.00 11.98 -8.00
N ASP A 222 21.04 12.65 -8.66
CA ASP A 222 20.99 14.11 -8.70
C ASP A 222 20.82 14.72 -7.29
N PHE A 223 19.99 14.10 -6.45
CA PHE A 223 19.86 14.50 -5.05
C PHE A 223 21.12 14.23 -4.23
N GLU A 224 21.79 13.11 -4.45
CA GLU A 224 23.06 12.75 -3.78
C GLU A 224 24.21 13.67 -4.23
N HIS A 225 24.16 14.16 -5.46
CA HIS A 225 25.10 15.19 -5.93
C HIS A 225 24.93 16.52 -5.16
N ILE A 226 23.71 16.87 -4.78
CA ILE A 226 23.40 18.04 -3.95
C ILE A 226 23.78 17.78 -2.48
N ASN A 227 23.44 16.59 -1.97
CA ASN A 227 23.72 16.16 -0.62
C ASN A 227 24.13 14.67 -0.61
N PRO A 228 25.41 14.35 -0.43
CA PRO A 228 25.90 12.95 -0.39
C PRO A 228 25.19 12.07 0.65
N SER A 229 24.60 12.67 1.69
CA SER A 229 23.81 11.96 2.71
C SER A 229 22.31 12.04 2.43
N PHE A 230 21.88 12.22 1.18
CA PHE A 230 20.46 12.41 0.82
C PHE A 230 19.56 11.29 1.35
N LEU A 231 19.91 10.03 1.12
CA LEU A 231 19.06 8.89 1.56
C LEU A 231 18.84 8.91 3.08
N THR A 232 19.89 9.21 3.87
CA THR A 232 19.78 9.31 5.32
C THR A 232 18.90 10.50 5.74
N ALA A 233 19.08 11.66 5.09
CA ALA A 233 18.26 12.84 5.36
C ALA A 233 16.80 12.62 4.97
N PHE A 234 16.56 11.96 3.84
CA PHE A 234 15.23 11.65 3.35
C PHE A 234 14.52 10.62 4.22
N ASN A 235 15.25 9.61 4.76
CA ASN A 235 14.70 8.68 5.73
C ASN A 235 14.25 9.37 7.03
N ARG A 236 15.01 10.35 7.51
CA ARG A 236 14.59 11.17 8.67
C ARG A 236 13.29 11.93 8.38
N PHE A 237 13.16 12.52 7.18
CA PHE A 237 11.91 13.14 6.75
C PHE A 237 10.75 12.13 6.76
N ILE A 238 10.95 10.93 6.17
CA ILE A 238 9.93 9.88 6.16
C ILE A 238 9.53 9.47 7.59
N SER A 239 10.51 9.34 8.50
CA SER A 239 10.23 9.00 9.90
C SER A 239 9.41 10.06 10.60
N SER A 240 9.77 11.34 10.46
CA SER A 240 9.00 12.45 11.03
C SER A 240 7.59 12.52 10.45
N ALA A 241 7.45 12.37 9.13
CA ALA A 241 6.15 12.33 8.46
C ALA A 241 5.27 11.16 8.95
N ASN A 242 5.89 10.02 9.30
CA ASN A 242 5.19 8.88 9.90
C ASN A 242 4.68 9.20 11.30
N GLU A 243 5.52 9.78 12.16
CA GLU A 243 5.16 10.17 13.53
C GLU A 243 3.98 11.15 13.53
N ASP A 244 4.05 12.20 12.72
CA ASP A 244 2.97 13.18 12.57
C ASP A 244 1.69 12.54 12.04
N ASN A 245 1.80 11.67 11.03
CA ASN A 245 0.64 11.01 10.45
C ASN A 245 0.00 10.00 11.42
N ASP A 246 0.79 9.27 12.20
CA ASP A 246 0.29 8.32 13.20
C ASP A 246 -0.47 9.06 14.30
N PHE A 247 0.06 10.17 14.82
CA PHE A 247 -0.64 11.03 15.75
C PHE A 247 -1.99 11.52 15.18
N LEU A 248 -1.99 12.03 13.94
CA LEU A 248 -3.22 12.50 13.31
C LEU A 248 -4.23 11.36 13.07
N CYS A 249 -3.77 10.15 12.77
CA CYS A 249 -4.63 8.98 12.61
C CYS A 249 -5.23 8.52 13.93
N GLU A 250 -4.44 8.47 15.00
CA GLU A 250 -4.91 8.12 16.36
C GLU A 250 -5.93 9.14 16.86
N TYR A 251 -5.63 10.41 16.69
CA TYR A 251 -6.57 11.48 17.07
C TYR A 251 -7.87 11.38 16.26
N ALA A 252 -7.78 11.15 14.94
CA ALA A 252 -8.96 10.95 14.10
C ALA A 252 -9.78 9.72 14.51
N LEU A 253 -9.15 8.62 14.97
CA LEU A 253 -9.83 7.43 15.48
C LEU A 253 -10.56 7.72 16.81
N SER A 254 -9.97 8.52 17.69
CA SER A 254 -10.61 8.93 18.93
C SER A 254 -11.86 9.78 18.66
N GLU A 255 -11.77 10.72 17.73
CA GLU A 255 -12.91 11.57 17.32
C GLU A 255 -13.94 10.81 16.48
N TYR A 256 -13.51 9.80 15.71
CA TYR A 256 -14.40 8.92 14.95
C TYR A 256 -15.46 8.29 15.86
N LYS A 257 -15.07 7.75 17.01
CA LYS A 257 -15.97 7.14 17.98
C LYS A 257 -17.03 8.10 18.53
N LYS A 258 -16.75 9.41 18.50
CA LYS A 258 -17.68 10.46 18.94
C LYS A 258 -18.57 10.95 17.79
N CYS A 259 -18.06 10.89 16.56
CA CYS A 259 -18.71 11.45 15.38
C CYS A 259 -19.62 10.43 14.64
N VAL A 260 -19.46 9.14 14.89
CA VAL A 260 -20.15 8.08 14.14
C VAL A 260 -21.02 7.26 15.06
N ASP A 261 -22.26 7.04 14.64
CA ASP A 261 -23.23 6.13 15.26
C ASP A 261 -23.87 5.22 14.20
N ASP A 262 -24.90 4.45 14.57
CA ASP A 262 -25.60 3.52 13.67
C ASP A 262 -26.27 4.21 12.47
N ASN A 263 -26.52 5.52 12.55
CA ASN A 263 -27.11 6.31 11.47
C ASN A 263 -26.08 6.92 10.52
N GLY A 264 -24.78 6.83 10.83
CA GLY A 264 -23.68 7.36 10.03
C GLY A 264 -22.84 8.41 10.76
N ILE A 265 -22.20 9.31 10.01
CA ILE A 265 -21.37 10.40 10.56
C ILE A 265 -22.27 11.59 10.92
N ILE A 266 -22.21 12.05 12.17
CA ILE A 266 -22.93 13.23 12.66
C ILE A 266 -22.25 14.50 12.12
N ILE A 267 -22.89 15.18 11.16
CA ILE A 267 -22.30 16.32 10.43
C ILE A 267 -21.90 17.48 11.36
N SER A 268 -22.76 17.82 12.33
CA SER A 268 -22.45 18.92 13.26
C SER A 268 -21.17 18.68 14.07
N ARG A 269 -20.92 17.44 14.50
CA ARG A 269 -19.67 17.04 15.18
C ARG A 269 -18.49 17.02 14.23
N LEU A 270 -18.67 16.44 13.02
CA LEU A 270 -17.61 16.43 12.01
C LEU A 270 -17.14 17.83 11.67
N LYS A 271 -18.07 18.77 11.48
CA LYS A 271 -17.78 20.18 11.11
C LYS A 271 -17.07 20.97 12.21
N SER A 272 -17.12 20.56 13.48
CA SER A 272 -16.40 21.19 14.57
C SER A 272 -14.91 20.84 14.60
N LEU A 273 -14.46 19.88 13.80
CA LEU A 273 -13.08 19.43 13.72
C LEU A 273 -12.33 20.07 12.56
N ASP A 274 -10.99 20.06 12.64
CA ASP A 274 -10.14 20.50 11.53
C ASP A 274 -10.32 19.64 10.27
N LYS A 275 -10.17 20.26 9.10
CA LYS A 275 -10.35 19.59 7.80
C LYS A 275 -9.51 18.32 7.65
N SER A 276 -8.28 18.32 8.19
CA SER A 276 -7.39 17.16 8.15
C SER A 276 -7.97 15.96 8.90
N ILE A 277 -8.68 16.20 10.00
CA ILE A 277 -9.33 15.18 10.82
C ILE A 277 -10.65 14.74 10.19
N GLN A 278 -11.44 15.70 9.69
CA GLN A 278 -12.67 15.41 8.94
C GLN A 278 -12.39 14.41 7.80
N LYS A 279 -11.35 14.66 6.99
CA LYS A 279 -10.92 13.77 5.89
C LYS A 279 -10.61 12.36 6.39
N ARG A 280 -9.86 12.23 7.46
CA ARG A 280 -9.49 10.92 8.04
C ARG A 280 -10.70 10.17 8.59
N ILE A 281 -11.64 10.86 9.23
CA ILE A 281 -12.89 10.26 9.72
C ILE A 281 -13.70 9.72 8.53
N VAL A 282 -13.89 10.50 7.47
CA VAL A 282 -14.63 10.05 6.28
C VAL A 282 -13.93 8.88 5.59
N ILE A 283 -12.59 8.92 5.47
CA ILE A 283 -11.82 7.79 4.91
C ILE A 283 -12.00 6.52 5.76
N ASN A 284 -11.95 6.62 7.08
CA ASN A 284 -12.17 5.47 7.97
C ASN A 284 -13.59 4.91 7.84
N TYR A 285 -14.58 5.78 7.73
CA TYR A 285 -15.96 5.37 7.51
C TYR A 285 -16.15 4.66 6.16
N LEU A 286 -15.54 5.19 5.09
CA LEU A 286 -15.56 4.55 3.77
C LEU A 286 -14.88 3.17 3.79
N LYS A 287 -13.74 3.04 4.47
CA LYS A 287 -13.02 1.76 4.61
C LYS A 287 -13.86 0.68 5.28
N GLN A 288 -14.69 1.00 6.28
CA GLN A 288 -15.60 0.04 6.91
C GLN A 288 -16.63 -0.51 5.93
N HIS A 289 -16.96 0.25 4.88
CA HIS A 289 -17.82 -0.17 3.78
C HIS A 289 -17.05 -0.77 2.59
N ASN A 290 -15.75 -1.08 2.74
CA ASN A 290 -14.86 -1.56 1.67
C ASN A 290 -14.80 -0.61 0.46
N LEU A 291 -14.91 0.70 0.71
CA LEU A 291 -14.86 1.75 -0.30
C LEU A 291 -13.57 2.54 -0.17
N ALA A 292 -12.99 2.91 -1.32
CA ALA A 292 -11.86 3.81 -1.41
C ALA A 292 -12.19 4.92 -2.42
N VAL A 293 -11.73 6.13 -2.13
CA VAL A 293 -11.90 7.30 -2.98
C VAL A 293 -10.57 8.06 -3.08
N ASP A 294 -10.42 8.80 -4.17
CA ASP A 294 -9.35 9.79 -4.33
C ASP A 294 -9.67 11.10 -3.59
N GLU A 295 -8.72 12.01 -3.61
CA GLU A 295 -8.82 13.30 -2.92
C GLU A 295 -9.96 14.19 -3.47
N LEU A 296 -10.23 14.12 -4.78
CA LEU A 296 -11.31 14.90 -5.41
C LEU A 296 -12.67 14.43 -4.93
N HIS A 297 -12.92 13.13 -5.00
CA HIS A 297 -14.16 12.53 -4.50
C HIS A 297 -14.33 12.72 -2.99
N LEU A 298 -13.24 12.64 -2.22
CA LEU A 298 -13.29 12.91 -0.78
C LEU A 298 -13.75 14.34 -0.48
N ASN A 299 -13.22 15.34 -1.21
CA ASN A 299 -13.64 16.73 -1.04
C ASN A 299 -15.09 16.94 -1.47
N GLU A 300 -15.56 16.26 -2.51
CA GLU A 300 -16.96 16.28 -2.92
C GLU A 300 -17.89 15.69 -1.86
N ILE A 301 -17.50 14.55 -1.25
CA ILE A 301 -18.25 13.95 -0.14
C ILE A 301 -18.32 14.91 1.05
N LEU A 302 -17.21 15.54 1.42
CA LEU A 302 -17.18 16.52 2.50
C LEU A 302 -18.07 17.74 2.20
N SER A 303 -18.15 18.19 0.93
CA SER A 303 -19.02 19.28 0.53
C SER A 303 -20.50 19.01 0.73
N LEU A 304 -20.91 17.72 0.79
CA LEU A 304 -22.29 17.34 1.13
C LEU A 304 -22.65 17.68 2.58
N CYS A 305 -21.67 17.86 3.45
CA CYS A 305 -21.93 18.29 4.83
C CYS A 305 -22.46 19.74 4.93
N ASP A 306 -22.30 20.55 3.87
CA ASP A 306 -22.80 21.92 3.81
C ASP A 306 -24.19 22.03 3.16
N ARG A 307 -24.65 20.95 2.53
CA ARG A 307 -25.93 20.88 1.84
C ARG A 307 -26.45 19.44 1.84
N ASN A 308 -27.75 19.28 1.91
CA ASN A 308 -28.35 17.96 1.69
C ASN A 308 -28.14 17.52 0.24
N GLY A 309 -27.89 16.24 0.02
CA GLY A 309 -27.68 15.73 -1.33
C GLY A 309 -27.09 14.33 -1.33
N LYS A 310 -26.78 13.85 -2.54
CA LYS A 310 -26.14 12.56 -2.74
C LYS A 310 -25.00 12.67 -3.77
N ARG A 311 -23.95 11.87 -3.60
CA ARG A 311 -22.84 11.73 -4.54
C ARG A 311 -22.53 10.25 -4.71
N GLN A 312 -22.40 9.81 -5.96
CA GLN A 312 -21.98 8.44 -6.27
C GLN A 312 -20.50 8.27 -5.89
N ILE A 313 -20.19 7.15 -5.25
CA ILE A 313 -18.83 6.78 -4.87
C ILE A 313 -18.27 5.75 -5.86
N LYS A 314 -18.96 4.59 -5.94
CA LYS A 314 -18.56 3.49 -6.84
C LYS A 314 -19.74 2.54 -7.03
N GLY A 315 -20.04 2.20 -8.29
CA GLY A 315 -21.15 1.28 -8.60
C GLY A 315 -22.46 1.78 -8.00
N SER A 316 -23.12 0.96 -7.20
CA SER A 316 -24.38 1.27 -6.52
C SER A 316 -24.24 2.06 -5.22
N PHE A 317 -23.01 2.39 -4.77
CA PHE A 317 -22.77 3.07 -3.51
C PHE A 317 -22.76 4.59 -3.67
N PHE A 318 -23.46 5.27 -2.76
CA PHE A 318 -23.58 6.73 -2.71
C PHE A 318 -23.29 7.24 -1.30
N ALA A 319 -22.62 8.38 -1.21
CA ALA A 319 -22.62 9.21 -0.01
C ALA A 319 -23.91 10.04 -0.02
N VAL A 320 -24.65 10.02 1.07
CA VAL A 320 -25.93 10.75 1.22
C VAL A 320 -25.88 11.61 2.48
N SER A 321 -26.13 12.90 2.32
CA SER A 321 -26.26 13.86 3.42
C SER A 321 -27.72 14.24 3.63
N SER A 322 -28.25 13.94 4.80
CA SER A 322 -29.61 14.29 5.21
C SER A 322 -29.75 14.28 6.73
N ASN A 323 -30.61 15.15 7.28
CA ASN A 323 -30.95 15.17 8.71
C ASN A 323 -29.72 15.19 9.66
N ASN A 324 -28.70 16.02 9.35
CA ASN A 324 -27.44 16.12 10.10
C ASN A 324 -26.58 14.83 10.08
N TYR A 325 -26.82 13.90 9.15
CA TYR A 325 -26.03 12.69 8.98
C TYR A 325 -25.44 12.60 7.56
N LEU A 326 -24.20 12.18 7.50
CA LEU A 326 -23.55 11.71 6.27
C LEU A 326 -23.40 10.19 6.35
N LYS A 327 -24.04 9.48 5.42
CA LYS A 327 -24.07 8.01 5.40
C LYS A 327 -23.79 7.44 4.03
N ILE A 328 -23.37 6.17 3.99
CA ILE A 328 -23.24 5.39 2.77
C ILE A 328 -24.56 4.63 2.56
N ALA A 329 -25.12 4.78 1.37
CA ALA A 329 -26.29 4.04 0.95
C ALA A 329 -25.97 3.25 -0.33
N SER A 330 -26.46 2.02 -0.41
CA SER A 330 -26.44 1.25 -1.66
C SER A 330 -27.83 1.33 -2.28
N PHE A 331 -27.87 1.81 -3.52
CA PHE A 331 -29.11 1.77 -4.32
C PHE A 331 -28.94 0.62 -5.33
N ALA A 332 -29.69 -0.46 -5.15
CA ALA A 332 -29.74 -1.52 -6.14
C ALA A 332 -30.24 -0.94 -7.47
N GLU A 333 -29.63 -1.30 -8.60
CA GLU A 333 -29.99 -0.81 -9.94
C GLU A 333 -31.48 -1.05 -10.30
N ASN A 334 -32.22 -1.79 -9.49
CA ASN A 334 -33.59 -2.24 -9.74
C ASN A 334 -34.64 -1.78 -8.72
N GLU A 335 -34.31 -0.89 -7.78
CA GLU A 335 -35.41 -0.23 -7.06
C GLU A 335 -36.08 0.81 -7.98
N ARG A 336 -36.96 0.32 -8.84
CA ARG A 336 -37.94 1.16 -9.52
C ARG A 336 -38.83 1.74 -8.42
N PHE A 337 -38.62 3.00 -8.08
CA PHE A 337 -39.56 3.76 -7.29
C PHE A 337 -40.89 3.83 -8.11
N CYS A 338 -41.75 2.90 -7.90
CA CYS A 338 -43.14 3.03 -8.39
C CYS A 338 -43.88 4.01 -7.47
N CYS A 339 -43.67 5.30 -7.67
CA CYS A 339 -44.63 6.27 -7.16
C CYS A 339 -45.95 6.05 -7.89
N LYS A 340 -47.01 5.69 -7.16
CA LYS A 340 -48.37 5.81 -7.71
C LYS A 340 -48.62 7.31 -7.92
N ILE A 341 -48.57 7.74 -9.19
CA ILE A 341 -48.98 9.09 -9.57
C ILE A 341 -50.47 9.17 -9.36
N THR A 342 -50.90 9.82 -8.30
CA THR A 342 -52.32 10.00 -7.97
C THR A 342 -52.99 11.08 -8.84
N GLU A 343 -52.23 11.99 -9.44
CA GLU A 343 -52.75 12.99 -10.37
C GLU A 343 -51.73 13.29 -11.48
N LYS A 344 -52.14 13.11 -12.75
CA LYS A 344 -51.43 13.61 -13.93
C LYS A 344 -51.93 15.01 -14.26
N LYS A 345 -51.10 16.03 -14.10
CA LYS A 345 -51.42 17.37 -14.58
C LYS A 345 -50.44 17.74 -15.71
N LEU A 346 -50.91 17.69 -16.93
CA LEU A 346 -50.23 18.23 -18.09
C LEU A 346 -50.29 19.75 -18.04
N LEU A 347 -49.15 20.40 -17.91
CA LEU A 347 -49.00 21.87 -18.00
C LEU A 347 -48.49 22.21 -19.38
N SER A 348 -49.09 23.20 -20.05
CA SER A 348 -48.48 23.78 -21.23
C SER A 348 -47.19 24.50 -20.86
N ARG A 349 -46.27 24.70 -21.84
CA ARG A 349 -45.00 25.40 -21.62
C ARG A 349 -45.21 26.79 -20.97
N SER A 350 -46.23 27.49 -21.34
CA SER A 350 -46.61 28.82 -20.77
C SER A 350 -47.06 28.70 -19.33
N GLN A 351 -47.88 27.69 -18.99
CA GLN A 351 -48.33 27.40 -17.60
C GLN A 351 -47.19 26.94 -16.71
N PHE A 352 -46.23 26.16 -17.25
CA PHE A 352 -45.02 25.76 -16.54
C PHE A 352 -44.14 26.97 -16.18
N LEU A 353 -43.90 27.83 -17.13
CA LEU A 353 -43.07 29.04 -16.93
C LEU A 353 -43.71 30.03 -15.94
N MET A 354 -45.02 30.23 -15.99
CA MET A 354 -45.72 31.08 -15.03
C MET A 354 -45.78 30.54 -13.61
N ASN A 355 -45.68 29.23 -13.42
CA ASN A 355 -45.80 28.58 -12.10
C ASN A 355 -44.46 28.00 -11.62
N CYS A 356 -43.35 28.32 -12.26
CA CYS A 356 -42.05 27.69 -12.01
C CYS A 356 -41.61 27.79 -10.53
N GLU A 357 -41.77 28.95 -9.90
CA GLU A 357 -41.47 29.15 -8.47
C GLU A 357 -42.38 28.36 -7.50
N LEU A 358 -43.61 28.16 -7.88
CA LEU A 358 -44.57 27.36 -7.07
C LEU A 358 -44.30 25.85 -7.24
N LEU A 359 -43.87 25.43 -8.42
CA LEU A 359 -43.57 24.05 -8.76
C LEU A 359 -42.24 23.62 -8.11
N THR A 360 -41.22 24.51 -8.04
CA THR A 360 -39.95 24.23 -7.36
C THR A 360 -40.09 23.97 -5.86
N LYS A 361 -41.15 24.47 -5.24
CA LYS A 361 -41.45 24.19 -3.81
C LYS A 361 -42.22 22.87 -3.58
N LYS A 362 -42.77 22.28 -4.63
CA LYS A 362 -43.63 21.10 -4.54
C LYS A 362 -43.09 19.83 -5.17
N PHE A 363 -42.13 19.93 -6.09
CA PHE A 363 -41.64 18.78 -6.85
C PHE A 363 -40.11 18.82 -6.99
N ASP A 364 -39.43 17.68 -6.72
CA ASP A 364 -37.99 17.53 -6.79
C ASP A 364 -37.44 17.23 -8.23
N PHE A 365 -38.32 17.07 -9.22
CA PHE A 365 -37.92 16.67 -10.58
C PHE A 365 -38.68 17.46 -11.66
N TYR A 366 -37.89 17.94 -12.65
CA TYR A 366 -38.38 18.54 -13.89
C TYR A 366 -37.77 17.83 -15.09
N CYS A 367 -38.57 17.63 -16.13
CA CYS A 367 -38.08 17.12 -17.41
C CYS A 367 -38.51 18.01 -18.56
N ASP A 368 -37.63 18.15 -19.55
CA ASP A 368 -37.88 18.92 -20.76
C ASP A 368 -38.78 18.10 -21.70
N TYR A 369 -40.00 18.55 -21.88
CA TYR A 369 -41.05 17.83 -22.66
C TYR A 369 -40.63 17.66 -24.13
N ASP A 370 -39.88 18.61 -24.71
CA ASP A 370 -39.47 18.59 -26.13
C ASP A 370 -38.39 17.50 -26.40
N LYS A 371 -37.88 16.85 -25.35
CA LYS A 371 -36.87 15.76 -25.44
C LYS A 371 -37.45 14.38 -25.12
N ILE A 372 -38.77 14.26 -24.98
CA ILE A 372 -39.42 13.01 -24.58
C ILE A 372 -40.17 12.43 -25.76
N ASP A 373 -39.63 11.38 -26.33
CA ASP A 373 -40.28 10.54 -27.33
C ASP A 373 -40.92 9.33 -26.60
N GLY A 374 -42.28 9.37 -26.39
CA GLY A 374 -43.02 8.29 -25.81
C GLY A 374 -43.65 8.54 -24.43
N GLU A 375 -44.13 7.48 -23.76
CA GLU A 375 -44.74 7.57 -22.40
C GLU A 375 -43.66 7.83 -21.33
N ILE A 376 -43.88 8.85 -20.49
CA ILE A 376 -43.02 9.19 -19.36
C ILE A 376 -43.25 8.20 -18.23
N GLY A 377 -42.31 7.33 -17.99
CA GLY A 377 -42.19 6.60 -16.75
C GLY A 377 -41.27 7.34 -15.76
N ILE A 378 -41.79 7.85 -14.66
CA ILE A 378 -40.94 8.33 -13.56
C ILE A 378 -40.31 7.09 -12.91
N ARG A 379 -38.99 6.96 -13.06
CA ARG A 379 -38.19 5.91 -12.40
C ARG A 379 -37.55 6.41 -11.13
#